data_f02da44a16f5197d408b066919cb3f8a
#
_entry.id   f02da44a16f5197d408b066919cb3f8a
#
_cell.length_a   1.000
_cell.length_b   1.000
_cell.length_c   1.000
_cell.angle_alpha   90.00
_cell.angle_beta   90.00
_cell.angle_gamma   90.00
#
_symmetry.space_group_name_H-M   'P 1'
#
loop_
_entity.id
_entity.type
_entity.pdbx_description
1 polymer ?
#
loop_
_entity_poly.entity_id
_entity_poly.type
_entity_poly.pdbx_seq_one_letter_code
_entity_poly.pdbx_strand_id
1 'polypeptide(L)'
;DQLRALSKELDVSIPAMLDTKGPEIRLGEFENGKEQLTAGQKFILTSRNVKGTKEISSITYKDLPHDVSVGGRIMLDDGLISLRIESITDTDIVCTVENDGVIKTKKGVNVPGVHLSMPYMSQRDRDDILFGIEQGYDLISASFTRSAQDIMDIRHLLDEHNANIRIIAKIENQEGIDNIDEILSVADGIMVARGDMGVEIDYAEIPSIQKHLIDHAMQMGKICITATQMLD
;
A
#
# COMPACT_ATOMS: atom_id res chain seq x y z
N ASP A 1 -10.01 14.95 -19.96
CA ASP A 1 -10.71 15.54 -21.12
C ASP A 1 -10.41 14.84 -22.42
N GLN A 2 -9.13 14.52 -22.76
CA GLN A 2 -8.79 13.81 -24.00
C GLN A 2 -9.40 12.40 -24.05
N LEU A 3 -9.33 11.63 -22.94
CA LEU A 3 -9.93 10.30 -22.84
C LEU A 3 -11.43 10.33 -23.12
N ARG A 4 -12.14 11.29 -22.51
CA ARG A 4 -13.61 11.46 -22.70
C ARG A 4 -13.95 11.87 -24.11
N ALA A 5 -13.14 12.74 -24.73
CA ALA A 5 -13.33 13.14 -26.14
C ALA A 5 -13.16 11.96 -27.10
N LEU A 6 -12.07 11.17 -26.93
CA LEU A 6 -11.81 9.98 -27.73
C LEU A 6 -12.86 8.87 -27.53
N SER A 7 -13.29 8.65 -26.30
CA SER A 7 -14.35 7.70 -25.96
C SER A 7 -15.64 8.02 -26.72
N LYS A 8 -15.99 9.30 -26.79
CA LYS A 8 -17.16 9.79 -27.54
C LYS A 8 -16.96 9.69 -29.07
N GLU A 9 -15.78 10.06 -29.56
CA GLU A 9 -15.46 10.01 -31.00
C GLU A 9 -15.49 8.57 -31.55
N LEU A 10 -14.96 7.61 -30.76
CA LEU A 10 -14.85 6.20 -31.16
C LEU A 10 -16.09 5.38 -30.79
N ASP A 11 -17.09 5.98 -30.14
CA ASP A 11 -18.30 5.31 -29.60
C ASP A 11 -17.95 4.09 -28.72
N VAL A 12 -16.94 4.26 -27.84
CA VAL A 12 -16.52 3.23 -26.88
C VAL A 12 -16.60 3.78 -25.46
N SER A 13 -17.06 2.95 -24.52
CA SER A 13 -17.10 3.32 -23.11
C SER A 13 -15.77 2.92 -22.43
N ILE A 14 -14.98 3.93 -22.07
CA ILE A 14 -13.71 3.71 -21.36
C ILE A 14 -13.82 4.38 -19.98
N PRO A 15 -13.94 3.62 -18.88
CA PRO A 15 -13.98 4.17 -17.54
C PRO A 15 -12.62 4.72 -17.13
N ALA A 16 -12.61 5.85 -16.43
CA ALA A 16 -11.41 6.41 -15.79
C ALA A 16 -11.36 5.97 -14.33
N MET A 17 -10.23 5.44 -13.91
CA MET A 17 -9.98 4.99 -12.54
C MET A 17 -8.94 5.87 -11.87
N LEU A 18 -9.24 6.36 -10.67
CA LEU A 18 -8.31 7.05 -9.80
C LEU A 18 -7.62 6.01 -8.90
N ASP A 19 -6.30 5.95 -8.92
CA ASP A 19 -5.52 5.11 -8.01
C ASP A 19 -5.08 5.96 -6.81
N THR A 20 -5.54 5.63 -5.60
CA THR A 20 -5.16 6.34 -4.38
C THR A 20 -3.79 5.88 -3.92
N LYS A 21 -3.12 6.72 -3.12
CA LYS A 21 -1.82 6.35 -2.57
C LYS A 21 -1.95 5.32 -1.46
N GLY A 22 -2.96 5.46 -0.59
CA GLY A 22 -3.16 4.63 0.59
C GLY A 22 -2.15 4.84 1.72
N PRO A 23 -2.22 4.02 2.78
CA PRO A 23 -1.40 4.16 3.98
C PRO A 23 0.02 3.61 3.77
N GLU A 24 0.85 4.35 3.04
CA GLU A 24 2.24 4.00 2.78
C GLU A 24 3.22 4.59 3.81
N ILE A 25 4.20 3.79 4.20
CA ILE A 25 5.36 4.24 4.96
C ILE A 25 6.54 4.42 3.99
N ARG A 26 7.24 5.55 4.10
CA ARG A 26 8.41 5.83 3.27
C ARG A 26 9.59 6.30 4.11
N LEU A 27 10.80 6.01 3.60
CA LEU A 27 12.03 6.58 4.11
C LEU A 27 12.09 8.10 3.83
N GLY A 28 12.83 8.81 4.68
CA GLY A 28 13.17 10.21 4.48
C GLY A 28 14.17 10.45 3.37
N GLU A 29 14.69 11.68 3.31
CA GLU A 29 15.72 12.06 2.36
C GLU A 29 17.11 11.69 2.87
N PHE A 30 17.92 11.08 2.01
CA PHE A 30 19.32 10.77 2.27
C PHE A 30 20.22 11.94 1.88
N GLU A 31 21.32 12.17 2.64
CA GLU A 31 22.27 13.23 2.38
C GLU A 31 22.84 13.18 0.96
N ASN A 32 23.17 11.97 0.48
CA ASN A 32 23.73 11.73 -0.85
C ASN A 32 22.68 11.18 -1.84
N GLY A 33 21.39 11.23 -1.49
CA GLY A 33 20.29 10.69 -2.29
C GLY A 33 20.18 9.16 -2.25
N LYS A 34 21.25 8.45 -1.91
CA LYS A 34 21.34 6.99 -1.77
C LYS A 34 22.50 6.59 -0.86
N GLU A 35 22.39 5.39 -0.28
CA GLU A 35 23.46 4.77 0.52
C GLU A 35 23.54 3.27 0.24
N GLN A 36 24.74 2.69 0.39
CA GLN A 36 24.95 1.24 0.34
C GLN A 36 24.77 0.67 1.75
N LEU A 37 23.87 -0.31 1.89
CA LEU A 37 23.73 -1.12 3.09
C LEU A 37 24.37 -2.47 2.86
N THR A 38 25.03 -3.01 3.90
CA THR A 38 25.74 -4.29 3.87
C THR A 38 25.14 -5.24 4.91
N ALA A 39 24.99 -6.50 4.55
CA ALA A 39 24.49 -7.53 5.47
C ALA A 39 25.31 -7.56 6.77
N GLY A 40 24.62 -7.69 7.90
CA GLY A 40 25.19 -7.69 9.23
C GLY A 40 25.43 -6.32 9.85
N GLN A 41 25.34 -5.21 9.08
CA GLN A 41 25.46 -3.88 9.68
C GLN A 41 24.17 -3.51 10.45
N LYS A 42 24.32 -2.61 11.42
CA LYS A 42 23.18 -1.95 12.06
C LYS A 42 22.64 -0.82 11.21
N PHE A 43 21.31 -0.71 11.16
CA PHE A 43 20.60 0.40 10.54
C PHE A 43 19.43 0.82 11.42
N ILE A 44 19.25 2.13 11.61
CA ILE A 44 18.21 2.68 12.48
C ILE A 44 17.12 3.33 11.63
N LEU A 45 15.89 2.92 11.83
CA LEU A 45 14.71 3.64 11.38
C LEU A 45 14.20 4.51 12.54
N THR A 46 14.00 5.81 12.28
CA THR A 46 13.64 6.75 13.36
C THR A 46 12.43 7.59 13.01
N SER A 47 11.57 7.84 14.01
CA SER A 47 10.47 8.80 13.91
C SER A 47 10.95 10.26 13.94
N ARG A 48 12.20 10.51 14.34
CA ARG A 48 12.81 11.84 14.35
C ARG A 48 13.08 12.35 12.94
N ASN A 49 13.11 13.66 12.76
CA ASN A 49 13.42 14.30 11.48
C ASN A 49 14.94 14.40 11.31
N VAL A 50 15.55 13.42 10.62
CA VAL A 50 16.99 13.40 10.33
C VAL A 50 17.23 13.16 8.84
N LYS A 51 18.33 13.67 8.31
CA LYS A 51 18.83 13.25 7.00
C LYS A 51 19.34 11.83 7.07
N GLY A 52 18.98 11.02 6.08
CA GLY A 52 19.41 9.63 5.99
C GLY A 52 20.90 9.50 5.68
N THR A 53 21.55 8.53 6.33
CA THR A 53 22.94 8.12 6.12
C THR A 53 22.99 6.60 5.99
N LYS A 54 24.18 6.03 5.89
CA LYS A 54 24.37 4.56 5.93
C LYS A 54 24.00 3.90 7.28
N GLU A 55 23.73 4.69 8.33
CA GLU A 55 23.45 4.20 9.68
C GLU A 55 22.04 4.45 10.16
N ILE A 56 21.36 5.48 9.60
CA ILE A 56 20.04 5.92 10.08
C ILE A 56 19.22 6.54 8.95
N SER A 57 17.91 6.37 9.00
CA SER A 57 16.95 7.12 8.16
C SER A 57 15.69 7.45 8.95
N SER A 58 15.15 8.64 8.72
CA SER A 58 13.79 8.97 9.17
C SER A 58 12.74 8.19 8.38
N ILE A 59 11.57 8.00 9.00
CA ILE A 59 10.38 7.40 8.38
C ILE A 59 9.21 8.37 8.43
N THR A 60 8.28 8.25 7.47
CA THR A 60 7.10 9.12 7.38
C THR A 60 6.08 8.83 8.47
N TYR A 61 5.88 7.56 8.82
CA TYR A 61 4.95 7.13 9.87
C TYR A 61 5.65 7.14 11.24
N LYS A 62 5.25 8.09 12.10
CA LYS A 62 5.97 8.40 13.34
C LYS A 62 5.68 7.40 14.47
N ASP A 63 4.53 6.74 14.44
CA ASP A 63 4.13 5.77 15.45
C ASP A 63 4.59 4.33 15.16
N LEU A 64 5.30 4.10 14.04
CA LEU A 64 5.82 2.78 13.68
C LEU A 64 6.58 2.07 14.82
N PRO A 65 7.40 2.74 15.66
CA PRO A 65 8.05 2.09 16.80
C PRO A 65 7.07 1.46 17.80
N HIS A 66 5.82 1.94 17.88
CA HIS A 66 4.80 1.39 18.77
C HIS A 66 4.03 0.20 18.16
N ASP A 67 4.01 0.09 16.82
CA ASP A 67 3.30 -0.98 16.12
C ASP A 67 4.15 -2.23 15.93
N VAL A 68 5.48 -2.11 15.88
CA VAL A 68 6.39 -3.22 15.58
C VAL A 68 6.91 -3.91 16.84
N SER A 69 7.45 -5.12 16.68
CA SER A 69 8.01 -5.92 17.77
C SER A 69 9.42 -6.41 17.45
N VAL A 70 10.24 -6.59 18.51
CA VAL A 70 11.58 -7.18 18.40
C VAL A 70 11.50 -8.57 17.75
N GLY A 71 12.43 -8.86 16.84
CA GLY A 71 12.43 -10.09 16.03
C GLY A 71 11.59 -10.01 14.76
N GLY A 72 10.77 -8.96 14.62
CA GLY A 72 10.01 -8.68 13.39
C GLY A 72 10.92 -8.32 12.21
N ARG A 73 10.33 -8.29 11.01
CA ARG A 73 10.99 -7.87 9.77
C ARG A 73 10.46 -6.53 9.28
N ILE A 74 11.36 -5.76 8.67
CA ILE A 74 11.02 -4.58 7.88
C ILE A 74 11.65 -4.75 6.50
N MET A 75 10.86 -4.53 5.46
CA MET A 75 11.31 -4.62 4.07
C MET A 75 11.43 -3.21 3.49
N LEU A 76 12.52 -2.93 2.79
CA LEU A 76 12.78 -1.65 2.15
C LEU A 76 12.84 -1.80 0.63
N ASP A 77 12.37 -0.75 -0.10
CA ASP A 77 12.41 -0.68 -1.56
C ASP A 77 11.78 -1.92 -2.21
N ASP A 78 10.49 -2.13 -1.96
CA ASP A 78 9.69 -3.22 -2.52
C ASP A 78 10.28 -4.62 -2.24
N GLY A 79 10.84 -4.79 -1.03
CA GLY A 79 11.39 -6.05 -0.59
C GLY A 79 12.85 -6.31 -0.96
N LEU A 80 13.52 -5.38 -1.65
CA LEU A 80 14.91 -5.55 -2.08
C LEU A 80 15.90 -5.63 -0.91
N ILE A 81 15.59 -4.99 0.22
CA ILE A 81 16.43 -5.02 1.43
C ILE A 81 15.58 -5.46 2.61
N SER A 82 16.03 -6.49 3.32
CA SER A 82 15.40 -7.00 4.53
C SER A 82 16.16 -6.54 5.76
N LEU A 83 15.42 -6.09 6.77
CA LEU A 83 15.91 -5.70 8.08
C LEU A 83 15.28 -6.57 9.16
N ARG A 84 16.08 -7.01 10.17
CA ARG A 84 15.62 -7.68 11.37
C ARG A 84 15.63 -6.71 12.54
N ILE A 85 14.52 -6.57 13.25
CA ILE A 85 14.40 -5.69 14.42
C ILE A 85 15.10 -6.29 15.62
N GLU A 86 16.08 -5.58 16.17
CA GLU A 86 16.88 -6.00 17.33
C GLU A 86 16.41 -5.35 18.64
N SER A 87 16.07 -4.05 18.58
CA SER A 87 15.57 -3.31 19.72
C SER A 87 14.75 -2.11 19.27
N ILE A 88 13.86 -1.66 20.17
CA ILE A 88 12.92 -0.55 19.91
C ILE A 88 12.97 0.41 21.10
N THR A 89 12.94 1.69 20.80
CA THR A 89 12.69 2.78 21.77
C THR A 89 11.46 3.57 21.32
N ASP A 90 11.09 4.61 22.05
CA ASP A 90 9.96 5.46 21.68
C ASP A 90 10.09 6.10 20.31
N THR A 91 11.33 6.27 19.80
CA THR A 91 11.59 6.95 18.53
C THR A 91 12.39 6.14 17.52
N ASP A 92 13.11 5.11 17.95
CA ASP A 92 14.08 4.42 17.12
C ASP A 92 13.81 2.92 17.08
N ILE A 93 13.88 2.36 15.88
CA ILE A 93 13.85 0.93 15.61
C ILE A 93 15.26 0.55 15.15
N VAL A 94 16.01 -0.14 15.98
CA VAL A 94 17.37 -0.61 15.66
C VAL A 94 17.27 -1.96 14.97
N CYS A 95 17.80 -2.04 13.77
CA CYS A 95 17.73 -3.24 12.94
C CYS A 95 19.12 -3.74 12.56
N THR A 96 19.21 -5.04 12.25
CA THR A 96 20.32 -5.64 11.51
C THR A 96 19.90 -5.82 10.06
N VAL A 97 20.72 -5.38 9.12
CA VAL A 97 20.52 -5.58 7.68
C VAL A 97 20.77 -7.06 7.34
N GLU A 98 19.80 -7.72 6.69
CA GLU A 98 19.88 -9.16 6.38
C GLU A 98 20.56 -9.44 5.02
N ASN A 99 20.53 -8.49 4.09
CA ASN A 99 21.17 -8.63 2.76
C ASN A 99 21.70 -7.30 2.23
N ASP A 100 22.71 -7.38 1.35
CA ASP A 100 23.28 -6.18 0.71
C ASP A 100 22.29 -5.50 -0.23
N GLY A 101 22.34 -4.16 -0.30
CA GLY A 101 21.51 -3.41 -1.22
C GLY A 101 21.76 -1.90 -1.20
N VAL A 102 21.31 -1.20 -2.24
CA VAL A 102 21.34 0.25 -2.32
C VAL A 102 19.99 0.82 -1.94
N ILE A 103 19.96 1.58 -0.86
CA ILE A 103 18.74 2.29 -0.42
C ILE A 103 18.74 3.73 -0.98
N LYS A 104 17.56 4.26 -1.30
CA LYS A 104 17.39 5.61 -1.89
C LYS A 104 16.36 6.42 -1.11
N THR A 105 16.41 7.75 -1.35
CA THR A 105 15.42 8.71 -0.84
C THR A 105 13.99 8.30 -1.18
N LYS A 106 13.09 8.41 -0.20
CA LYS A 106 11.63 8.22 -0.34
C LYS A 106 11.18 6.82 -0.79
N LYS A 107 12.03 5.79 -0.59
CA LYS A 107 11.65 4.41 -0.88
C LYS A 107 10.65 3.86 0.15
N GLY A 108 9.84 2.90 -0.30
CA GLY A 108 8.82 2.23 0.52
C GLY A 108 9.41 1.48 1.70
N VAL A 109 8.63 1.40 2.76
CA VAL A 109 8.92 0.61 3.98
C VAL A 109 7.70 -0.26 4.23
N ASN A 110 7.85 -1.57 4.10
CA ASN A 110 6.81 -2.56 4.39
C ASN A 110 7.12 -3.30 5.69
N VAL A 111 6.08 -3.67 6.40
CA VAL A 111 6.19 -4.35 7.70
C VAL A 111 5.29 -5.59 7.68
N PRO A 112 5.76 -6.69 7.09
CA PRO A 112 4.94 -7.88 6.88
C PRO A 112 4.32 -8.42 8.17
N GLY A 113 3.02 -8.72 8.13
CA GLY A 113 2.29 -9.32 9.24
C GLY A 113 2.05 -8.40 10.45
N VAL A 114 2.24 -7.10 10.32
CA VAL A 114 2.02 -6.12 11.38
C VAL A 114 0.79 -5.28 11.08
N HIS A 115 -0.15 -5.25 12.04
CA HIS A 115 -1.26 -4.30 12.00
C HIS A 115 -0.75 -2.88 12.30
N LEU A 116 -0.92 -1.96 11.36
CA LEU A 116 -0.50 -0.56 11.50
C LEU A 116 -1.66 0.29 12.03
N SER A 117 -1.43 1.03 13.11
CA SER A 117 -2.42 1.94 13.72
C SER A 117 -2.65 3.22 12.91
N MET A 118 -1.97 3.39 11.78
CA MET A 118 -2.10 4.59 10.96
C MET A 118 -3.48 4.70 10.31
N PRO A 119 -4.06 5.93 10.25
CA PRO A 119 -5.29 6.18 9.54
C PRO A 119 -5.19 5.71 8.09
N TYR A 120 -6.27 5.13 7.57
CA TYR A 120 -6.30 4.65 6.19
C TYR A 120 -6.17 5.79 5.18
N MET A 121 -7.01 6.82 5.31
CA MET A 121 -7.05 7.94 4.39
C MET A 121 -6.19 9.10 4.88
N SER A 122 -5.12 9.40 4.16
CA SER A 122 -4.33 10.61 4.39
C SER A 122 -5.04 11.86 3.85
N GLN A 123 -4.59 13.06 4.26
CA GLN A 123 -5.10 14.32 3.68
C GLN A 123 -4.89 14.35 2.15
N ARG A 124 -3.79 13.80 1.67
CA ARG A 124 -3.52 13.71 0.24
C ARG A 124 -4.52 12.80 -0.47
N ASP A 125 -4.81 11.62 0.08
CA ASP A 125 -5.82 10.72 -0.52
C ASP A 125 -7.18 11.40 -0.58
N ARG A 126 -7.55 12.14 0.47
CA ARG A 126 -8.77 12.94 0.50
C ARG A 126 -8.79 13.99 -0.62
N ASP A 127 -7.70 14.73 -0.79
CA ASP A 127 -7.59 15.76 -1.84
C ASP A 127 -7.63 15.13 -3.24
N ASP A 128 -6.95 14.00 -3.45
CA ASP A 128 -6.93 13.26 -4.71
C ASP A 128 -8.33 12.68 -5.03
N ILE A 129 -9.09 12.19 -4.04
CA ILE A 129 -10.47 11.71 -4.23
C ILE A 129 -11.40 12.88 -4.59
N LEU A 130 -11.28 14.02 -3.91
CA LEU A 130 -12.06 15.21 -4.21
C LEU A 130 -11.79 15.70 -5.64
N PHE A 131 -10.54 15.69 -6.06
CA PHE A 131 -10.18 15.96 -7.46
C PHE A 131 -10.81 14.95 -8.42
N GLY A 132 -10.81 13.64 -8.06
CA GLY A 132 -11.46 12.60 -8.85
C GLY A 132 -12.97 12.84 -9.02
N ILE A 133 -13.66 13.28 -7.98
CA ILE A 133 -15.06 13.66 -8.00
C ILE A 133 -15.26 14.84 -8.99
N GLU A 134 -14.46 15.90 -8.85
CA GLU A 134 -14.53 17.09 -9.71
C GLU A 134 -14.29 16.75 -11.19
N GLN A 135 -13.35 15.86 -11.47
CA GLN A 135 -13.02 15.43 -12.84
C GLN A 135 -13.95 14.34 -13.39
N GLY A 136 -14.90 13.84 -12.60
CA GLY A 136 -15.87 12.84 -13.03
C GLY A 136 -15.25 11.48 -13.30
N TYR A 137 -14.39 11.01 -12.42
CA TYR A 137 -13.87 9.63 -12.47
C TYR A 137 -14.99 8.61 -12.23
N ASP A 138 -14.86 7.42 -12.80
CA ASP A 138 -15.87 6.36 -12.72
C ASP A 138 -15.57 5.37 -11.59
N LEU A 139 -14.30 5.18 -11.25
CA LEU A 139 -13.81 4.21 -10.31
C LEU A 139 -12.72 4.83 -9.42
N ILE A 140 -12.65 4.37 -8.18
CA ILE A 140 -11.51 4.58 -7.28
C ILE A 140 -10.88 3.22 -7.01
N SER A 141 -9.56 3.11 -7.20
CA SER A 141 -8.75 1.97 -6.80
C SER A 141 -8.13 2.30 -5.45
N ALA A 142 -8.64 1.65 -4.39
CA ALA A 142 -8.32 1.92 -3.00
C ALA A 142 -7.08 1.11 -2.58
N SER A 143 -5.89 1.72 -2.62
CA SER A 143 -4.62 1.03 -2.33
C SER A 143 -4.48 0.64 -0.87
N PHE A 144 -3.83 -0.50 -0.62
CA PHE A 144 -3.54 -1.06 0.71
C PHE A 144 -4.77 -1.20 1.61
N THR A 145 -5.92 -1.61 1.05
CA THR A 145 -7.13 -1.89 1.82
C THR A 145 -6.89 -3.03 2.82
N ARG A 146 -7.25 -2.80 4.09
CA ARG A 146 -7.05 -3.74 5.20
C ARG A 146 -8.38 -4.25 5.76
N SER A 147 -9.44 -3.43 5.70
CA SER A 147 -10.72 -3.71 6.34
C SER A 147 -11.90 -3.09 5.60
N ALA A 148 -13.13 -3.49 5.99
CA ALA A 148 -14.35 -2.84 5.54
C ALA A 148 -14.38 -1.35 5.90
N GLN A 149 -13.83 -0.96 7.06
CA GLN A 149 -13.81 0.42 7.51
C GLN A 149 -13.01 1.32 6.56
N ASP A 150 -11.89 0.83 6.01
CA ASP A 150 -11.08 1.57 5.04
C ASP A 150 -11.91 1.96 3.79
N ILE A 151 -12.76 1.04 3.31
CA ILE A 151 -13.68 1.29 2.19
C ILE A 151 -14.81 2.24 2.60
N MET A 152 -15.34 2.08 3.81
CA MET A 152 -16.40 2.95 4.33
C MET A 152 -15.92 4.40 4.51
N ASP A 153 -14.67 4.62 4.88
CA ASP A 153 -14.09 5.97 4.97
C ASP A 153 -14.11 6.68 3.61
N ILE A 154 -13.77 5.97 2.52
CA ILE A 154 -13.91 6.52 1.17
C ILE A 154 -15.38 6.74 0.82
N ARG A 155 -16.26 5.77 1.13
CA ARG A 155 -17.69 5.85 0.83
C ARG A 155 -18.32 7.08 1.49
N HIS A 156 -18.01 7.32 2.77
CA HIS A 156 -18.49 8.51 3.49
C HIS A 156 -18.07 9.81 2.80
N LEU A 157 -16.81 9.90 2.34
CA LEU A 157 -16.35 11.08 1.59
C LEU A 157 -17.11 11.26 0.27
N LEU A 158 -17.41 10.17 -0.46
CA LEU A 158 -18.19 10.21 -1.68
C LEU A 158 -19.64 10.65 -1.40
N ASP A 159 -20.25 10.14 -0.34
CA ASP A 159 -21.62 10.45 0.08
C ASP A 159 -21.76 11.93 0.50
N GLU A 160 -20.78 12.48 1.24
CA GLU A 160 -20.71 13.92 1.59
C GLU A 160 -20.77 14.82 0.35
N HIS A 161 -20.28 14.34 -0.80
CA HIS A 161 -20.22 15.09 -2.05
C HIS A 161 -21.25 14.63 -3.09
N ASN A 162 -22.20 13.75 -2.70
CA ASN A 162 -23.20 13.16 -3.59
C ASN A 162 -22.58 12.53 -4.85
N ALA A 163 -21.40 11.93 -4.73
CA ALA A 163 -20.66 11.30 -5.81
C ALA A 163 -20.92 9.79 -5.86
N ASN A 164 -21.32 9.30 -7.04
CA ASN A 164 -21.56 7.87 -7.27
C ASN A 164 -20.38 7.25 -8.04
N ILE A 165 -19.23 7.14 -7.37
CA ILE A 165 -18.02 6.51 -7.89
C ILE A 165 -17.90 5.11 -7.27
N ARG A 166 -17.59 4.10 -8.09
CA ARG A 166 -17.36 2.73 -7.59
C ARG A 166 -16.00 2.59 -6.94
N ILE A 167 -15.92 1.78 -5.88
CA ILE A 167 -14.69 1.56 -5.13
C ILE A 167 -14.20 0.13 -5.39
N ILE A 168 -12.99 0.01 -5.90
CA ILE A 168 -12.26 -1.26 -6.10
C ILE A 168 -11.19 -1.35 -5.02
N ALA A 169 -11.36 -2.26 -4.08
CA ALA A 169 -10.39 -2.49 -3.01
C ALA A 169 -9.16 -3.22 -3.57
N LYS A 170 -7.96 -2.66 -3.41
CA LYS A 170 -6.72 -3.34 -3.77
C LYS A 170 -6.27 -4.22 -2.59
N ILE A 171 -6.17 -5.52 -2.86
CA ILE A 171 -5.72 -6.50 -1.86
C ILE A 171 -4.22 -6.70 -2.08
N GLU A 172 -3.43 -6.15 -1.16
CA GLU A 172 -1.98 -5.98 -1.26
C GLU A 172 -1.22 -6.49 -0.03
N ASN A 173 -1.93 -6.88 1.03
CA ASN A 173 -1.36 -7.27 2.31
C ASN A 173 -2.13 -8.44 2.94
N GLN A 174 -1.56 -9.06 3.97
CA GLN A 174 -2.18 -10.20 4.66
C GLN A 174 -3.50 -9.83 5.33
N GLU A 175 -3.59 -8.65 5.95
CA GLU A 175 -4.80 -8.19 6.63
C GLU A 175 -5.99 -8.06 5.68
N GLY A 176 -5.77 -7.53 4.46
CA GLY A 176 -6.79 -7.46 3.42
C GLY A 176 -7.26 -8.83 2.91
N ILE A 177 -6.37 -9.83 2.90
CA ILE A 177 -6.72 -11.22 2.56
C ILE A 177 -7.58 -11.82 3.66
N ASP A 178 -7.17 -11.68 4.91
CA ASP A 178 -7.88 -12.23 6.07
C ASP A 178 -9.29 -11.63 6.23
N ASN A 179 -9.47 -10.37 5.85
CA ASN A 179 -10.71 -9.61 5.96
C ASN A 179 -11.50 -9.54 4.64
N ILE A 180 -11.21 -10.42 3.66
CA ILE A 180 -11.78 -10.31 2.31
C ILE A 180 -13.30 -10.30 2.27
N ASP A 181 -13.97 -11.09 3.13
CA ASP A 181 -15.43 -11.21 3.15
C ASP A 181 -16.09 -9.88 3.57
N GLU A 182 -15.56 -9.24 4.62
CA GLU A 182 -16.08 -7.95 5.07
C GLU A 182 -15.78 -6.83 4.07
N ILE A 183 -14.58 -6.83 3.45
CA ILE A 183 -14.21 -5.87 2.39
C ILE A 183 -15.16 -6.00 1.20
N LEU A 184 -15.39 -7.22 0.70
CA LEU A 184 -16.29 -7.48 -0.42
C LEU A 184 -17.73 -7.10 -0.11
N SER A 185 -18.15 -7.13 1.17
CA SER A 185 -19.51 -6.72 1.55
C SER A 185 -19.80 -5.24 1.28
N VAL A 186 -18.79 -4.38 1.32
CA VAL A 186 -18.91 -2.91 1.19
C VAL A 186 -18.25 -2.33 -0.07
N ALA A 187 -17.28 -3.03 -0.66
CA ALA A 187 -16.64 -2.62 -1.91
C ALA A 187 -17.47 -3.01 -3.14
N ASP A 188 -17.29 -2.31 -4.25
CA ASP A 188 -17.90 -2.64 -5.55
C ASP A 188 -17.13 -3.73 -6.30
N GLY A 189 -15.90 -3.97 -5.91
CA GLY A 189 -15.01 -5.00 -6.45
C GLY A 189 -13.66 -4.99 -5.76
N ILE A 190 -12.79 -5.88 -6.22
CA ILE A 190 -11.40 -5.98 -5.74
C ILE A 190 -10.40 -5.94 -6.90
N MET A 191 -9.16 -5.57 -6.56
CA MET A 191 -8.00 -5.77 -7.40
C MET A 191 -6.97 -6.64 -6.67
N VAL A 192 -6.60 -7.76 -7.27
CA VAL A 192 -5.52 -8.62 -6.77
C VAL A 192 -4.20 -8.05 -7.25
N ALA A 193 -3.52 -7.28 -6.41
CA ALA A 193 -2.29 -6.55 -6.72
C ALA A 193 -1.07 -7.40 -6.32
N ARG A 194 -0.70 -8.36 -7.17
CA ARG A 194 0.29 -9.39 -6.85
C ARG A 194 1.70 -8.86 -6.61
N GLY A 195 2.07 -7.75 -7.25
CA GLY A 195 3.37 -7.11 -7.06
C GLY A 195 3.60 -6.69 -5.61
N ASP A 196 2.69 -5.87 -5.09
CA ASP A 196 2.76 -5.38 -3.72
C ASP A 196 2.51 -6.49 -2.70
N MET A 197 1.58 -7.41 -3.02
CA MET A 197 1.32 -8.61 -2.19
C MET A 197 2.58 -9.47 -2.02
N GLY A 198 3.41 -9.63 -3.07
CA GLY A 198 4.65 -10.42 -3.03
C GLY A 198 5.76 -9.82 -2.18
N VAL A 199 5.62 -8.56 -1.73
CA VAL A 199 6.54 -7.96 -0.75
C VAL A 199 6.27 -8.47 0.66
N GLU A 200 5.01 -8.77 0.97
CA GLU A 200 4.59 -9.17 2.33
C GLU A 200 4.34 -10.67 2.49
N ILE A 201 3.99 -11.35 1.41
CA ILE A 201 3.54 -12.74 1.41
C ILE A 201 4.53 -13.60 0.62
N ASP A 202 4.70 -14.85 1.05
CA ASP A 202 5.54 -15.81 0.31
C ASP A 202 5.03 -15.94 -1.13
N TYR A 203 5.93 -15.75 -2.08
CA TYR A 203 5.63 -15.77 -3.50
C TYR A 203 4.98 -17.10 -3.95
N ALA A 204 5.30 -18.20 -3.26
CA ALA A 204 4.71 -19.51 -3.52
C ALA A 204 3.21 -19.59 -3.18
N GLU A 205 2.72 -18.73 -2.27
CA GLU A 205 1.32 -18.70 -1.85
C GLU A 205 0.42 -17.83 -2.74
N ILE A 206 1.01 -16.85 -3.44
CA ILE A 206 0.27 -15.87 -4.25
C ILE A 206 -0.68 -16.51 -5.26
N PRO A 207 -0.31 -17.56 -6.03
CA PRO A 207 -1.23 -18.16 -6.99
C PRO A 207 -2.48 -18.76 -6.33
N SER A 208 -2.34 -19.33 -5.13
CA SER A 208 -3.46 -19.90 -4.36
C SER A 208 -4.37 -18.80 -3.82
N ILE A 209 -3.77 -17.76 -3.23
CA ILE A 209 -4.47 -16.58 -2.71
C ILE A 209 -5.23 -15.88 -3.84
N GLN A 210 -4.60 -15.67 -4.98
CA GLN A 210 -5.26 -15.06 -6.14
C GLN A 210 -6.53 -15.82 -6.55
N LYS A 211 -6.47 -17.15 -6.65
CA LYS A 211 -7.64 -17.97 -7.00
C LYS A 211 -8.74 -17.83 -5.97
N HIS A 212 -8.39 -17.87 -4.69
CA HIS A 212 -9.32 -17.69 -3.59
C HIS A 212 -10.03 -16.33 -3.66
N LEU A 213 -9.30 -15.24 -3.84
CA LEU A 213 -9.84 -13.89 -3.97
C LEU A 213 -10.78 -13.75 -5.18
N ILE A 214 -10.40 -14.32 -6.33
CA ILE A 214 -11.22 -14.32 -7.56
C ILE A 214 -12.53 -15.08 -7.30
N ASP A 215 -12.45 -16.27 -6.73
CA ASP A 215 -13.62 -17.12 -6.47
C ASP A 215 -14.59 -16.43 -5.51
N HIS A 216 -14.10 -15.79 -4.44
CA HIS A 216 -14.92 -15.01 -3.51
C HIS A 216 -15.62 -13.84 -4.19
N ALA A 217 -14.88 -13.03 -4.95
CA ALA A 217 -15.47 -11.90 -5.69
C ALA A 217 -16.56 -12.37 -6.66
N MET A 218 -16.30 -13.45 -7.40
CA MET A 218 -17.27 -14.02 -8.33
C MET A 218 -18.53 -14.54 -7.64
N GLN A 219 -18.39 -15.24 -6.51
CA GLN A 219 -19.52 -15.75 -5.73
C GLN A 219 -20.41 -14.62 -5.22
N MET A 220 -19.82 -13.47 -4.87
CA MET A 220 -20.54 -12.27 -4.43
C MET A 220 -21.02 -11.37 -5.58
N GLY A 221 -20.78 -11.75 -6.85
CA GLY A 221 -21.14 -10.96 -8.02
C GLY A 221 -20.39 -9.63 -8.13
N LYS A 222 -19.17 -9.56 -7.59
CA LYS A 222 -18.33 -8.36 -7.55
C LYS A 222 -17.32 -8.36 -8.68
N ILE A 223 -16.88 -7.14 -9.07
CA ILE A 223 -15.80 -6.94 -10.05
C ILE A 223 -14.49 -7.49 -9.46
N CYS A 224 -13.73 -8.24 -10.27
CA CYS A 224 -12.39 -8.66 -9.91
C CYS A 224 -11.40 -8.27 -11.01
N ILE A 225 -10.36 -7.52 -10.64
CA ILE A 225 -9.27 -7.11 -11.51
C ILE A 225 -8.00 -7.85 -11.06
N THR A 226 -7.34 -8.54 -11.97
CA THR A 226 -6.03 -9.13 -11.70
C THR A 226 -4.95 -8.21 -12.27
N ALA A 227 -4.12 -7.66 -11.40
CA ALA A 227 -3.08 -6.71 -11.79
C ALA A 227 -1.77 -7.38 -12.20
N THR A 228 -0.76 -6.58 -12.53
CA THR A 228 0.54 -6.90 -13.13
C THR A 228 1.37 -8.02 -12.46
N GLN A 229 2.52 -8.34 -13.06
CA GLN A 229 3.45 -9.43 -12.72
C GLN A 229 2.79 -10.82 -12.88
N MET A 230 2.27 -11.07 -14.06
CA MET A 230 1.54 -12.31 -14.34
C MET A 230 2.42 -13.45 -14.81
N LEU A 231 3.55 -13.17 -15.43
CA LEU A 231 4.41 -14.17 -16.09
C LEU A 231 5.92 -13.94 -15.84
N ASP A 232 6.29 -13.03 -14.96
CA ASP A 232 7.70 -12.70 -14.66
C ASP A 232 8.28 -13.64 -13.61
#